data_d6b5f80ad736fefc451bfa6805986a0e
#
_entry.id   d6b5f80ad736fefc451bfa6805986a0e
#
_cell.length_a   1.000
_cell.length_b   1.000
_cell.length_c   1.000
_cell.angle_alpha   90.00
_cell.angle_beta   90.00
_cell.angle_gamma   90.00
#
_symmetry.space_group_name_H-M   'P 1'
#
loop_
_entity.id
_entity.type
_entity.pdbx_description
1 polymer ?
#
loop_
_entity_poly.entity_id
_entity_poly.type
_entity_poly.pdbx_seq_one_letter_code
_entity_poly.pdbx_strand_id
1 'polypeptide(L)'
;GTERGITITAESAAEAGESIAERIVGRYTSKEVVDPKTGEVLADANAFIDDDLAELIDAAGLEAVEVRSPLTCDLPFGLCVHCYGRDLGRGGMVKVGEAVGIIAAQSIGEPGTQLTLRTFHTGGVAGASDITQGLPRVQELFEARNPKGEAVIAEIGGLIEFREESDQRVVRVSDTRVHRVRHDVPGNYAILVEEGEVVEKGQVLASRKGQEDILAKVDGRIILGERRI
;
A
#
# COMPACT_ATOMS: atom_id res chain seq x y z
N GLY A 1 -4.59 2.84 -17.05
CA GLY A 1 -5.40 2.62 -15.87
C GLY A 1 -4.58 2.05 -14.74
N THR A 2 -5.05 2.18 -13.54
CA THR A 2 -4.39 1.69 -12.33
C THR A 2 -4.54 0.18 -12.25
N GLU A 3 -3.45 -0.56 -12.16
CA GLU A 3 -3.46 -2.00 -11.85
C GLU A 3 -3.69 -2.24 -10.35
N ARG A 4 -3.65 -1.18 -9.53
CA ARG A 4 -3.84 -1.26 -8.09
C ARG A 4 -5.26 -0.89 -7.72
N GLY A 5 -5.95 -1.83 -7.07
CA GLY A 5 -7.21 -1.59 -6.40
C GLY A 5 -7.07 -1.46 -4.88
N ILE A 6 -8.18 -1.32 -4.22
CA ILE A 6 -8.31 -1.57 -2.78
C ILE A 6 -9.06 -2.88 -2.60
N THR A 7 -8.66 -3.64 -1.61
CA THR A 7 -9.33 -4.89 -1.26
C THR A 7 -10.44 -4.59 -0.25
N ILE A 8 -11.66 -4.95 -0.58
CA ILE A 8 -12.82 -4.90 0.32
C ILE A 8 -13.09 -6.32 0.79
N THR A 9 -12.98 -6.54 2.11
CA THR A 9 -13.20 -7.85 2.72
C THR A 9 -14.59 -7.93 3.36
N ALA A 10 -15.17 -9.12 3.41
CA ALA A 10 -16.43 -9.38 4.07
C ALA A 10 -16.38 -8.98 5.57
N GLU A 11 -15.24 -9.24 6.21
CA GLU A 11 -14.99 -8.86 7.61
C GLU A 11 -15.07 -7.34 7.80
N SER A 12 -14.36 -6.56 6.97
CA SER A 12 -14.37 -5.09 7.07
C SER A 12 -15.74 -4.49 6.72
N ALA A 13 -16.53 -5.13 5.86
CA ALA A 13 -17.89 -4.72 5.56
C ALA A 13 -18.79 -4.97 6.77
N ALA A 14 -18.73 -6.16 7.37
CA ALA A 14 -19.52 -6.52 8.54
C ALA A 14 -19.20 -5.64 9.77
N GLU A 15 -17.93 -5.28 9.98
CA GLU A 15 -17.52 -4.34 11.04
C GLU A 15 -18.17 -2.96 10.87
N ALA A 16 -18.40 -2.53 9.63
CA ALA A 16 -19.09 -1.28 9.32
C ALA A 16 -20.64 -1.42 9.34
N GLY A 17 -21.16 -2.64 9.51
CA GLY A 17 -22.58 -2.93 9.46
C GLY A 17 -23.16 -2.95 8.03
N GLU A 18 -22.32 -3.18 7.03
CA GLU A 18 -22.65 -3.19 5.60
C GLU A 18 -22.37 -4.56 5.00
N SER A 19 -22.99 -4.88 3.86
CA SER A 19 -22.65 -6.04 3.04
C SER A 19 -21.48 -5.74 2.10
N ILE A 20 -20.87 -6.77 1.50
CA ILE A 20 -19.90 -6.56 0.42
C ILE A 20 -20.57 -5.82 -0.75
N ALA A 21 -21.82 -6.19 -1.11
CA ALA A 21 -22.56 -5.54 -2.18
C ALA A 21 -22.66 -4.03 -1.98
N GLU A 22 -23.07 -3.58 -0.80
CA GLU A 22 -23.19 -2.14 -0.47
C GLU A 22 -21.88 -1.39 -0.59
N ARG A 23 -20.75 -2.04 -0.34
CA ARG A 23 -19.43 -1.42 -0.41
C ARG A 23 -18.81 -1.39 -1.81
N ILE A 24 -19.18 -2.31 -2.68
CA ILE A 24 -18.62 -2.41 -4.03
C ILE A 24 -19.49 -1.79 -5.11
N VAL A 25 -20.79 -1.62 -4.88
CA VAL A 25 -21.72 -1.05 -5.85
C VAL A 25 -21.28 0.33 -6.34
N GLY A 26 -21.38 0.56 -7.65
CA GLY A 26 -20.96 1.82 -8.27
C GLY A 26 -19.44 1.98 -8.47
N ARG A 27 -18.66 0.96 -8.15
CA ARG A 27 -17.22 0.93 -8.39
C ARG A 27 -16.88 0.09 -9.63
N TYR A 28 -15.61 0.10 -10.01
CA TYR A 28 -15.06 -0.79 -11.03
C TYR A 28 -14.20 -1.86 -10.39
N THR A 29 -14.26 -3.07 -10.91
CA THR A 29 -13.33 -4.14 -10.55
C THR A 29 -11.90 -3.73 -10.91
N SER A 30 -10.93 -4.05 -10.06
CA SER A 30 -9.50 -3.91 -10.39
C SER A 30 -8.98 -5.15 -11.11
N LYS A 31 -9.47 -6.31 -10.70
CA LYS A 31 -9.16 -7.63 -11.25
C LYS A 31 -10.44 -8.37 -11.60
N GLU A 32 -10.28 -9.47 -12.30
CA GLU A 32 -11.34 -10.43 -12.56
C GLU A 32 -11.90 -10.99 -11.23
N VAL A 33 -13.20 -11.07 -11.14
CA VAL A 33 -13.92 -11.63 -9.98
C VAL A 33 -14.46 -12.99 -10.36
N VAL A 34 -14.03 -14.04 -9.66
CA VAL A 34 -14.36 -15.42 -9.95
C VAL A 34 -15.12 -16.02 -8.77
N ASP A 35 -16.20 -16.72 -9.05
CA ASP A 35 -16.94 -17.47 -8.03
C ASP A 35 -16.07 -18.62 -7.48
N PRO A 36 -15.78 -18.66 -6.17
CA PRO A 36 -14.90 -19.66 -5.58
C PRO A 36 -15.51 -21.08 -5.61
N LYS A 37 -16.83 -21.20 -5.79
CA LYS A 37 -17.53 -22.49 -5.79
C LYS A 37 -17.64 -23.11 -7.19
N THR A 38 -17.93 -22.28 -8.19
CA THR A 38 -18.16 -22.72 -9.56
C THR A 38 -16.96 -22.53 -10.48
N GLY A 39 -16.06 -21.60 -10.15
CA GLY A 39 -14.96 -21.19 -11.01
C GLY A 39 -15.42 -20.30 -12.19
N GLU A 40 -16.67 -19.87 -12.20
CA GLU A 40 -17.21 -18.98 -13.22
C GLU A 40 -16.76 -17.54 -12.98
N VAL A 41 -16.46 -16.83 -14.06
CA VAL A 41 -16.12 -15.41 -14.01
C VAL A 41 -17.39 -14.59 -13.86
N LEU A 42 -17.58 -13.97 -12.70
CA LEU A 42 -18.71 -13.10 -12.41
C LEU A 42 -18.53 -11.70 -13.01
N ALA A 43 -17.30 -11.21 -13.02
CA ALA A 43 -16.97 -9.92 -13.61
C ALA A 43 -15.54 -9.90 -14.13
N ASP A 44 -15.34 -9.34 -15.31
CA ASP A 44 -14.02 -9.07 -15.88
C ASP A 44 -13.29 -7.95 -15.13
N ALA A 45 -11.98 -7.84 -15.34
CA ALA A 45 -11.22 -6.69 -14.87
C ALA A 45 -11.72 -5.40 -15.55
N ASN A 46 -11.85 -4.32 -14.78
CA ASN A 46 -12.45 -3.04 -15.17
C ASN A 46 -13.95 -3.11 -15.57
N ALA A 47 -14.69 -4.09 -15.08
CA ALA A 47 -16.15 -4.11 -15.20
C ALA A 47 -16.77 -3.13 -14.19
N PHE A 48 -17.84 -2.45 -14.61
CA PHE A 48 -18.64 -1.62 -13.72
C PHE A 48 -19.57 -2.52 -12.89
N ILE A 49 -19.58 -2.33 -11.60
CA ILE A 49 -20.40 -3.07 -10.66
C ILE A 49 -21.69 -2.27 -10.43
N ASP A 50 -22.74 -2.69 -11.10
CA ASP A 50 -24.10 -2.21 -10.83
C ASP A 50 -24.73 -2.94 -9.64
N ASP A 51 -25.96 -2.60 -9.34
CA ASP A 51 -26.68 -3.17 -8.19
C ASP A 51 -26.88 -4.70 -8.36
N ASP A 52 -27.23 -5.17 -9.57
CA ASP A 52 -27.48 -6.60 -9.86
C ASP A 52 -26.19 -7.42 -9.74
N LEU A 53 -25.08 -6.92 -10.29
CA LEU A 53 -23.78 -7.57 -10.21
C LEU A 53 -23.23 -7.58 -8.77
N ALA A 54 -23.46 -6.50 -8.01
CA ALA A 54 -23.05 -6.43 -6.61
C ALA A 54 -23.75 -7.50 -5.77
N GLU A 55 -25.07 -7.69 -5.96
CA GLU A 55 -25.85 -8.74 -5.28
C GLU A 55 -25.39 -10.14 -5.69
N LEU A 56 -25.06 -10.34 -6.97
CA LEU A 56 -24.53 -11.61 -7.47
C LEU A 56 -23.19 -11.97 -6.82
N ILE A 57 -22.29 -10.98 -6.70
CA ILE A 57 -20.97 -11.15 -6.06
C ILE A 57 -21.14 -11.48 -4.56
N ASP A 58 -22.04 -10.79 -3.87
CA ASP A 58 -22.32 -11.03 -2.46
C ASP A 58 -22.92 -12.42 -2.22
N ALA A 59 -23.86 -12.86 -3.07
CA ALA A 59 -24.47 -14.18 -3.02
C ALA A 59 -23.47 -15.32 -3.29
N ALA A 60 -22.43 -15.10 -4.07
CA ALA A 60 -21.35 -16.05 -4.30
C ALA A 60 -20.53 -16.31 -3.02
N GLY A 61 -20.56 -15.38 -2.05
CA GLY A 61 -19.91 -15.50 -0.74
C GLY A 61 -18.39 -15.36 -0.82
N LEU A 62 -17.90 -14.41 -1.60
CA LEU A 62 -16.49 -14.09 -1.67
C LEU A 62 -15.99 -13.47 -0.35
N GLU A 63 -14.81 -13.88 0.09
CA GLU A 63 -14.17 -13.30 1.27
C GLU A 63 -13.64 -11.88 1.01
N ALA A 64 -13.27 -11.60 -0.23
CA ALA A 64 -12.70 -10.30 -0.62
C ALA A 64 -12.92 -10.00 -2.10
N VAL A 65 -13.09 -8.72 -2.41
CA VAL A 65 -13.19 -8.20 -3.79
C VAL A 65 -12.24 -7.04 -3.96
N GLU A 66 -11.47 -7.00 -5.05
CA GLU A 66 -10.55 -5.92 -5.35
C GLU A 66 -11.20 -4.93 -6.34
N VAL A 67 -11.39 -3.69 -5.88
CA VAL A 67 -12.06 -2.64 -6.65
C VAL A 67 -11.17 -1.43 -6.85
N ARG A 68 -11.39 -0.68 -7.92
CA ARG A 68 -10.70 0.58 -8.18
C ARG A 68 -11.14 1.64 -7.18
N SER A 69 -10.22 2.54 -6.81
CA SER A 69 -10.47 3.58 -5.82
C SER A 69 -9.83 4.91 -6.22
N PRO A 70 -10.44 6.04 -5.80
CA PRO A 70 -9.80 7.35 -5.87
C PRO A 70 -8.43 7.39 -5.17
N LEU A 71 -8.26 6.63 -4.08
CA LEU A 71 -7.03 6.60 -3.29
C LEU A 71 -5.84 5.97 -4.01
N THR A 72 -6.09 5.13 -5.00
CA THR A 72 -5.07 4.41 -5.78
C THR A 72 -5.00 4.87 -7.24
N CYS A 73 -5.60 6.01 -7.57
CA CYS A 73 -5.60 6.54 -8.93
C CYS A 73 -4.24 7.15 -9.28
N ASP A 74 -3.61 6.68 -10.37
CA ASP A 74 -2.28 7.11 -10.82
C ASP A 74 -2.28 8.35 -11.71
N LEU A 75 -3.42 9.04 -11.87
CA LEU A 75 -3.44 10.28 -12.63
C LEU A 75 -2.66 11.39 -11.91
N PRO A 76 -1.81 12.13 -12.61
CA PRO A 76 -1.04 13.22 -12.02
C PRO A 76 -1.93 14.39 -11.58
N PHE A 77 -3.09 14.57 -12.23
CA PHE A 77 -4.06 15.61 -11.92
C PHE A 77 -5.48 15.04 -11.96
N GLY A 78 -6.25 15.32 -10.90
CA GLY A 78 -7.64 14.85 -10.78
C GLY A 78 -7.74 13.34 -10.60
N LEU A 79 -8.92 12.81 -10.90
CA LEU A 79 -9.24 11.40 -10.79
C LEU A 79 -9.82 10.88 -12.11
N CYS A 80 -9.50 9.64 -12.46
CA CYS A 80 -10.14 9.03 -13.62
C CYS A 80 -11.58 8.60 -13.28
N VAL A 81 -12.43 8.59 -14.28
CA VAL A 81 -13.85 8.24 -14.18
C VAL A 81 -14.04 6.84 -13.55
N HIS A 82 -13.23 5.87 -13.94
CA HIS A 82 -13.34 4.49 -13.40
C HIS A 82 -12.88 4.37 -11.94
N CYS A 83 -11.86 5.15 -11.51
CA CYS A 83 -11.45 5.14 -10.12
C CYS A 83 -12.44 5.85 -9.20
N TYR A 84 -13.12 6.88 -9.72
CA TYR A 84 -14.18 7.57 -8.98
C TYR A 84 -15.47 6.73 -8.95
N GLY A 85 -15.91 6.21 -10.12
CA GLY A 85 -17.07 5.35 -10.25
C GLY A 85 -18.39 6.09 -10.41
N ARG A 86 -19.39 5.71 -9.62
CA ARG A 86 -20.78 6.22 -9.68
C ARG A 86 -20.88 7.65 -9.14
N ASP A 87 -21.64 8.50 -9.83
CA ASP A 87 -22.11 9.79 -9.32
C ASP A 87 -23.25 9.54 -8.32
N LEU A 88 -22.97 9.78 -7.04
CA LEU A 88 -23.94 9.54 -5.97
C LEU A 88 -25.11 10.53 -5.98
N GLY A 89 -24.97 11.69 -6.63
CA GLY A 89 -26.01 12.71 -6.70
C GLY A 89 -27.01 12.49 -7.83
N ARG A 90 -26.53 12.04 -8.99
CA ARG A 90 -27.35 11.90 -10.21
C ARG A 90 -27.59 10.45 -10.62
N GLY A 91 -26.86 9.51 -10.02
CA GLY A 91 -26.79 8.12 -10.46
C GLY A 91 -25.99 7.94 -11.75
N GLY A 92 -25.65 6.71 -12.07
CA GLY A 92 -24.82 6.38 -13.22
C GLY A 92 -23.36 6.81 -13.06
N MET A 93 -22.63 6.81 -14.17
CA MET A 93 -21.19 7.16 -14.17
C MET A 93 -20.96 8.66 -14.01
N VAL A 94 -19.93 9.00 -13.22
CA VAL A 94 -19.44 10.38 -13.10
C VAL A 94 -18.98 10.90 -14.46
N LYS A 95 -19.25 12.17 -14.74
CA LYS A 95 -18.83 12.83 -15.98
C LYS A 95 -17.50 13.56 -15.81
N VAL A 96 -16.72 13.63 -16.87
CA VAL A 96 -15.50 14.46 -16.89
C VAL A 96 -15.88 15.93 -16.67
N GLY A 97 -15.14 16.61 -15.78
CA GLY A 97 -15.39 17.99 -15.40
C GLY A 97 -16.19 18.14 -14.08
N GLU A 98 -16.61 17.04 -13.46
CA GLU A 98 -17.21 17.09 -12.12
C GLU A 98 -16.18 17.53 -11.07
N ALA A 99 -16.58 18.43 -10.16
CA ALA A 99 -15.71 19.00 -9.14
C ALA A 99 -15.61 18.07 -7.91
N VAL A 100 -15.10 16.84 -8.13
CA VAL A 100 -15.07 15.77 -7.12
C VAL A 100 -14.31 16.13 -5.84
N GLY A 101 -13.28 16.95 -5.96
CA GLY A 101 -12.53 17.44 -4.80
C GLY A 101 -13.36 18.39 -3.91
N ILE A 102 -14.20 19.22 -4.51
CA ILE A 102 -15.13 20.09 -3.76
C ILE A 102 -16.20 19.26 -3.07
N ILE A 103 -16.74 18.24 -3.76
CA ILE A 103 -17.74 17.32 -3.18
C ILE A 103 -17.16 16.61 -1.97
N ALA A 104 -15.95 16.08 -2.07
CA ALA A 104 -15.26 15.45 -0.96
C ALA A 104 -15.01 16.43 0.21
N ALA A 105 -14.53 17.65 -0.09
CA ALA A 105 -14.26 18.66 0.92
C ALA A 105 -15.54 19.06 1.68
N GLN A 106 -16.65 19.22 0.98
CA GLN A 106 -17.95 19.54 1.58
C GLN A 106 -18.46 18.40 2.46
N SER A 107 -18.37 17.16 1.99
CA SER A 107 -18.81 15.97 2.74
C SER A 107 -18.00 15.74 4.02
N ILE A 108 -16.72 16.12 4.01
CA ILE A 108 -15.85 16.03 5.19
C ILE A 108 -16.03 17.24 6.10
N GLY A 109 -16.23 18.43 5.52
CA GLY A 109 -16.31 19.68 6.26
C GLY A 109 -17.67 19.91 6.96
N GLU A 110 -18.75 19.41 6.38
CA GLU A 110 -20.10 19.57 6.98
C GLU A 110 -20.16 19.01 8.41
N PRO A 111 -19.79 17.75 8.70
CA PRO A 111 -19.81 17.24 10.08
C PRO A 111 -18.72 17.85 10.98
N GLY A 112 -17.75 18.59 10.42
CA GLY A 112 -16.70 19.26 11.19
C GLY A 112 -17.23 20.20 12.26
N THR A 113 -18.34 20.89 12.00
CA THR A 113 -19.02 21.75 12.98
C THR A 113 -19.55 20.95 14.17
N GLN A 114 -20.06 19.75 13.93
CA GLN A 114 -20.54 18.85 14.99
C GLN A 114 -19.39 18.28 15.82
N LEU A 115 -18.25 17.99 15.20
CA LEU A 115 -17.03 17.57 15.90
C LEU A 115 -16.50 18.65 16.83
N THR A 116 -16.57 19.92 16.43
CA THR A 116 -16.17 21.06 17.27
C THR A 116 -17.01 21.15 18.54
N LEU A 117 -18.32 20.96 18.43
CA LEU A 117 -19.23 20.98 19.58
C LEU A 117 -18.95 19.81 20.56
N ARG A 118 -18.56 18.64 20.06
CA ARG A 118 -18.27 17.48 20.92
C ARG A 118 -16.92 17.56 21.62
N THR A 119 -15.89 18.18 21.04
CA THR A 119 -14.57 18.31 21.66
C THR A 119 -14.55 19.24 22.86
N PHE A 120 -15.47 20.24 22.95
CA PHE A 120 -15.61 21.10 24.15
C PHE A 120 -16.18 20.38 25.37
N HIS A 121 -16.88 19.26 25.18
CA HIS A 121 -17.46 18.48 26.27
C HIS A 121 -16.58 17.36 26.83
N THR A 122 -15.50 17.02 26.12
CA THR A 122 -14.54 15.98 26.55
C THR A 122 -13.29 16.57 27.22
N GLY A 123 -13.30 17.84 27.58
CA GLY A 123 -12.22 18.57 28.25
C GLY A 123 -12.07 18.26 29.75
N GLY A 124 -11.93 16.99 30.07
CA GLY A 124 -11.66 16.60 31.43
C GLY A 124 -10.97 15.24 31.45
N VAL A 125 -9.70 15.27 31.61
CA VAL A 125 -8.68 14.21 31.76
C VAL A 125 -7.83 14.08 30.49
N ALA A 126 -6.83 14.94 30.39
CA ALA A 126 -5.64 14.67 29.59
C ALA A 126 -4.94 13.43 30.17
N GLY A 127 -5.40 12.26 29.77
CA GLY A 127 -4.64 11.04 29.93
C GLY A 127 -3.42 11.05 29.00
N ALA A 128 -2.33 10.51 29.44
CA ALA A 128 -0.97 10.55 28.89
C ALA A 128 -0.76 10.03 27.45
N SER A 129 -1.76 10.00 26.60
CA SER A 129 -1.60 9.75 25.16
C SER A 129 -2.04 10.99 24.39
N ASP A 130 -1.08 11.70 23.88
CA ASP A 130 -1.20 12.96 23.12
C ASP A 130 -1.80 12.69 21.70
N ILE A 131 -2.84 11.86 21.64
CA ILE A 131 -3.52 11.49 20.40
C ILE A 131 -4.51 12.63 20.07
N THR A 132 -4.19 13.35 19.02
CA THR A 132 -5.05 14.42 18.48
C THR A 132 -6.33 13.81 17.91
N GLN A 133 -7.48 14.21 18.42
CA GLN A 133 -8.80 13.74 17.99
C GLN A 133 -9.68 14.92 17.50
N GLY A 134 -10.72 14.60 16.76
CA GLY A 134 -11.68 15.57 16.27
C GLY A 134 -11.13 16.48 15.18
N LEU A 135 -11.56 17.73 15.16
CA LEU A 135 -11.23 18.73 14.13
C LEU A 135 -9.72 18.95 13.96
N PRO A 136 -8.88 19.05 15.00
CA PRO A 136 -7.44 19.18 14.84
C PRO A 136 -6.81 18.00 14.08
N ARG A 137 -7.32 16.78 14.26
CA ARG A 137 -6.84 15.62 13.52
C ARG A 137 -7.21 15.68 12.03
N VAL A 138 -8.42 16.12 11.73
CA VAL A 138 -8.86 16.36 10.34
C VAL A 138 -7.95 17.38 9.67
N GLN A 139 -7.60 18.48 10.36
CA GLN A 139 -6.69 19.50 9.86
C GLN A 139 -5.28 18.94 9.61
N GLU A 140 -4.72 18.17 10.54
CA GLU A 140 -3.40 17.50 10.36
C GLU A 140 -3.37 16.64 9.10
N LEU A 141 -4.44 15.87 8.86
CA LEU A 141 -4.53 15.00 7.67
C LEU A 141 -4.62 15.80 6.36
N PHE A 142 -5.43 16.87 6.32
CA PHE A 142 -5.53 17.71 5.12
C PHE A 142 -4.26 18.48 4.81
N GLU A 143 -3.55 18.92 5.84
CA GLU A 143 -2.29 19.67 5.68
C GLU A 143 -1.08 18.75 5.56
N ALA A 144 -1.27 17.43 5.61
CA ALA A 144 -0.21 16.43 5.60
C ALA A 144 0.89 16.71 6.64
N ARG A 145 0.50 17.18 7.82
CA ARG A 145 1.43 17.41 8.93
C ARG A 145 1.80 16.11 9.61
N ASN A 146 3.02 16.03 10.14
CA ASN A 146 3.39 14.94 11.02
C ASN A 146 2.51 14.96 12.26
N PRO A 147 1.88 13.85 12.64
CA PRO A 147 1.03 13.77 13.82
C PRO A 147 1.86 13.99 15.09
N LYS A 148 1.28 14.61 16.13
CA LYS A 148 1.95 14.83 17.41
C LYS A 148 2.35 13.54 18.11
N GLY A 149 1.57 12.49 17.96
CA GLY A 149 1.86 11.14 18.46
C GLY A 149 2.21 10.21 17.30
N GLU A 150 3.35 10.46 16.64
CA GLU A 150 3.79 9.62 15.53
C GLU A 150 4.17 8.21 16.01
N ALA A 151 3.53 7.21 15.43
CA ALA A 151 3.87 5.83 15.69
C ALA A 151 5.17 5.45 14.98
N VAL A 152 6.02 4.66 15.66
CA VAL A 152 7.18 4.06 15.01
C VAL A 152 6.70 2.95 14.09
N ILE A 153 6.91 3.14 12.78
CA ILE A 153 6.47 2.20 11.75
C ILE A 153 7.67 1.39 11.26
N ALA A 154 7.48 0.08 11.07
CA ALA A 154 8.52 -0.75 10.49
C ALA A 154 8.72 -0.39 9.01
N GLU A 155 9.96 -0.06 8.63
CA GLU A 155 10.34 0.25 7.23
C GLU A 155 10.47 -1.02 6.38
N ILE A 156 10.71 -2.17 7.03
CA ILE A 156 10.86 -3.46 6.37
C ILE A 156 9.91 -4.49 6.99
N GLY A 157 9.45 -5.43 6.16
CA GLY A 157 8.78 -6.65 6.66
C GLY A 157 9.80 -7.68 7.12
N GLY A 158 9.52 -8.43 8.17
CA GLY A 158 10.47 -9.44 8.64
C GLY A 158 10.13 -10.05 9.99
N LEU A 159 11.08 -10.78 10.55
CA LEU A 159 10.97 -11.38 11.88
C LEU A 159 11.22 -10.31 12.95
N ILE A 160 10.32 -10.26 13.94
CA ILE A 160 10.40 -9.30 15.04
C ILE A 160 11.04 -9.98 16.26
N GLU A 161 12.06 -9.33 16.82
CA GLU A 161 12.69 -9.71 18.09
C GLU A 161 12.56 -8.56 19.08
N PHE A 162 12.17 -8.88 20.32
CA PHE A 162 12.15 -7.93 21.42
C PHE A 162 13.39 -8.13 22.30
N ARG A 163 14.09 -7.04 22.59
CA ARG A 163 15.24 -7.04 23.50
C ARG A 163 15.06 -5.93 24.54
N GLU A 164 15.52 -6.20 25.74
CA GLU A 164 15.65 -5.17 26.78
C GLU A 164 17.14 -4.83 26.90
N GLU A 165 17.49 -3.60 26.57
CA GLU A 165 18.85 -3.08 26.70
C GLU A 165 18.83 -1.84 27.60
N SER A 166 19.49 -1.91 28.74
CA SER A 166 19.70 -0.76 29.65
C SER A 166 18.43 0.03 29.98
N ASP A 167 17.34 -0.66 30.36
CA ASP A 167 16.04 -0.08 30.70
C ASP A 167 15.21 0.48 29.52
N GLN A 168 15.62 0.16 28.29
CA GLN A 168 14.88 0.49 27.06
C GLN A 168 14.43 -0.79 26.36
N ARG A 169 13.19 -0.76 25.82
CA ARG A 169 12.69 -1.82 24.95
C ARG A 169 13.11 -1.55 23.51
N VAL A 170 13.93 -2.44 22.99
CA VAL A 170 14.38 -2.39 21.59
C VAL A 170 13.60 -3.41 20.78
N VAL A 171 12.98 -2.96 19.70
CA VAL A 171 12.32 -3.83 18.72
C VAL A 171 13.23 -3.94 17.51
N ARG A 172 13.70 -5.15 17.22
CA ARG A 172 14.50 -5.43 16.02
C ARG A 172 13.63 -6.14 14.98
N VAL A 173 13.58 -5.58 13.79
CA VAL A 173 12.95 -6.21 12.62
C VAL A 173 14.06 -6.70 11.70
N SER A 174 14.07 -8.00 11.39
CA SER A 174 15.10 -8.62 10.52
C SER A 174 14.43 -9.24 9.30
N ASP A 175 14.89 -8.85 8.11
CA ASP A 175 14.48 -9.48 6.85
C ASP A 175 15.62 -10.36 6.32
N THR A 176 15.30 -11.60 5.96
CA THR A 176 16.25 -12.59 5.44
C THR A 176 16.14 -12.75 3.91
N ARG A 177 15.67 -11.74 3.20
CA ARG A 177 15.62 -11.79 1.74
C ARG A 177 17.02 -11.85 1.16
N VAL A 178 17.22 -12.79 0.24
CA VAL A 178 18.45 -12.87 -0.53
C VAL A 178 18.46 -11.76 -1.58
N HIS A 179 19.31 -10.76 -1.38
CA HIS A 179 19.55 -9.73 -2.38
C HIS A 179 20.67 -10.20 -3.32
N ARG A 180 20.39 -10.20 -4.63
CA ARG A 180 21.39 -10.51 -5.65
C ARG A 180 21.90 -9.21 -6.25
N VAL A 181 23.18 -8.92 -6.05
CA VAL A 181 23.87 -7.81 -6.69
C VAL A 181 24.69 -8.37 -7.83
N ARG A 182 24.46 -7.86 -9.04
CA ARG A 182 25.19 -8.29 -10.24
C ARG A 182 26.40 -7.41 -10.46
N HIS A 183 27.53 -8.05 -10.76
CA HIS A 183 28.74 -7.42 -11.26
C HIS A 183 29.03 -7.94 -12.66
N ASP A 184 29.00 -7.06 -13.65
CA ASP A 184 29.35 -7.44 -15.02
C ASP A 184 30.89 -7.35 -15.17
N VAL A 185 31.52 -8.48 -15.45
CA VAL A 185 32.98 -8.59 -15.58
C VAL A 185 33.33 -8.68 -17.07
N PRO A 186 34.04 -7.67 -17.63
CA PRO A 186 34.49 -7.74 -19.01
C PRO A 186 35.43 -8.95 -19.25
N GLY A 187 35.36 -9.56 -20.43
CA GLY A 187 36.05 -10.81 -20.72
C GLY A 187 37.60 -10.77 -20.68
N ASN A 188 38.16 -9.56 -20.46
CA ASN A 188 39.60 -9.30 -20.36
C ASN A 188 40.08 -9.07 -18.92
N TYR A 189 39.20 -9.25 -17.93
CA TYR A 189 39.53 -9.23 -16.49
C TYR A 189 39.78 -10.67 -16.01
N ALA A 190 40.75 -10.81 -15.11
CA ALA A 190 40.96 -12.05 -14.38
C ALA A 190 40.02 -12.06 -13.15
N ILE A 191 39.16 -13.08 -13.03
CA ILE A 191 38.32 -13.33 -11.87
C ILE A 191 39.23 -13.88 -10.76
N LEU A 192 39.16 -13.27 -9.57
CA LEU A 192 40.01 -13.59 -8.41
C LEU A 192 39.28 -14.34 -7.31
N VAL A 193 38.01 -14.64 -7.51
CA VAL A 193 37.14 -15.30 -6.53
C VAL A 193 36.56 -16.59 -7.08
N GLU A 194 36.22 -17.53 -6.18
CA GLU A 194 35.69 -18.84 -6.54
C GLU A 194 34.17 -18.91 -6.32
N GLU A 195 33.53 -19.90 -6.97
CA GLU A 195 32.10 -20.18 -6.77
C GLU A 195 31.82 -20.56 -5.32
N GLY A 196 30.86 -19.87 -4.69
CA GLY A 196 30.46 -20.10 -3.29
C GLY A 196 31.33 -19.40 -2.25
N GLU A 197 32.39 -18.69 -2.64
CA GLU A 197 33.24 -17.91 -1.74
C GLU A 197 32.44 -16.82 -1.05
N VAL A 198 32.73 -16.57 0.23
CA VAL A 198 32.12 -15.47 1.00
C VAL A 198 33.07 -14.29 0.92
N VAL A 199 32.58 -13.15 0.43
CA VAL A 199 33.33 -11.92 0.24
C VAL A 199 32.75 -10.79 1.08
N GLU A 200 33.64 -9.85 1.46
CA GLU A 200 33.25 -8.64 2.17
C GLU A 200 33.14 -7.46 1.19
N LYS A 201 32.33 -6.47 1.55
CA LYS A 201 32.21 -5.22 0.78
C LYS A 201 33.57 -4.56 0.60
N GLY A 202 33.92 -4.28 -0.65
CA GLY A 202 35.22 -3.68 -1.02
C GLY A 202 36.29 -4.72 -1.39
N GLN A 203 36.06 -6.02 -1.23
CA GLN A 203 36.97 -7.07 -1.70
C GLN A 203 37.06 -7.07 -3.22
N VAL A 204 38.25 -7.30 -3.77
CA VAL A 204 38.47 -7.38 -5.22
C VAL A 204 37.90 -8.66 -5.78
N LEU A 205 36.95 -8.56 -6.69
CA LEU A 205 36.33 -9.69 -7.37
C LEU A 205 37.03 -10.04 -8.67
N ALA A 206 37.43 -9.02 -9.40
CA ALA A 206 38.15 -9.21 -10.66
C ALA A 206 39.12 -8.03 -10.89
N SER A 207 40.25 -8.30 -11.51
CA SER A 207 41.32 -7.33 -11.75
C SER A 207 41.86 -7.39 -13.16
N ARG A 208 42.38 -6.26 -13.65
CA ARG A 208 43.12 -6.15 -14.89
C ARG A 208 44.24 -5.14 -14.77
N LYS A 209 45.43 -5.49 -15.20
CA LYS A 209 46.60 -4.64 -15.17
C LYS A 209 46.35 -3.32 -15.93
N GLY A 210 46.44 -2.21 -15.22
CA GLY A 210 46.26 -0.86 -15.78
C GLY A 210 44.79 -0.36 -15.86
N GLN A 211 43.88 -1.02 -15.22
CA GLN A 211 42.48 -0.59 -15.06
C GLN A 211 42.03 -0.75 -13.61
N GLU A 212 40.90 -0.08 -13.26
CA GLU A 212 40.31 -0.19 -11.92
C GLU A 212 39.80 -1.62 -11.66
N ASP A 213 40.01 -2.09 -10.45
CA ASP A 213 39.54 -3.39 -9.99
C ASP A 213 38.01 -3.36 -9.79
N ILE A 214 37.37 -4.49 -10.01
CA ILE A 214 35.95 -4.67 -9.73
C ILE A 214 35.81 -5.16 -8.29
N LEU A 215 35.15 -4.34 -7.46
CA LEU A 215 35.01 -4.59 -6.03
C LEU A 215 33.61 -5.07 -5.68
N ALA A 216 33.49 -5.90 -4.64
CA ALA A 216 32.22 -6.28 -4.05
C ALA A 216 31.48 -5.05 -3.48
N LYS A 217 30.24 -4.85 -3.90
CA LYS A 217 29.40 -3.72 -3.42
C LYS A 217 28.75 -4.02 -2.07
N VAL A 218 28.60 -5.28 -1.71
CA VAL A 218 27.97 -5.78 -0.48
C VAL A 218 28.70 -7.04 -0.01
N ASP A 219 28.52 -7.36 1.27
CA ASP A 219 28.95 -8.64 1.81
C ASP A 219 28.04 -9.75 1.27
N GLY A 220 28.59 -10.89 0.91
CA GLY A 220 27.77 -11.94 0.35
C GLY A 220 28.54 -13.17 -0.11
N ARG A 221 27.82 -14.11 -0.73
CA ARG A 221 28.37 -15.30 -1.32
C ARG A 221 28.40 -15.17 -2.85
N ILE A 222 29.51 -15.52 -3.46
CA ILE A 222 29.70 -15.47 -4.90
C ILE A 222 28.90 -16.56 -5.62
N ILE A 223 28.23 -16.17 -6.70
CA ILE A 223 27.62 -17.07 -7.68
C ILE A 223 28.19 -16.68 -9.04
N LEU A 224 29.02 -17.57 -9.62
CA LEU A 224 29.59 -17.33 -10.93
C LEU A 224 28.56 -17.68 -12.03
N GLY A 225 28.29 -16.74 -12.92
CA GLY A 225 27.55 -16.96 -14.15
C GLY A 225 28.43 -16.82 -15.38
N GLU A 226 27.89 -17.06 -16.57
CA GLU A 226 28.66 -16.83 -17.81
C GLU A 226 29.09 -15.35 -17.89
N ARG A 227 30.36 -15.05 -17.55
CA ARG A 227 30.98 -13.72 -17.47
C ARG A 227 30.28 -12.71 -16.50
N ARG A 228 29.70 -13.23 -15.43
CA ARG A 228 29.04 -12.43 -14.38
C ARG A 228 29.33 -13.03 -13.02
N ILE A 229 29.44 -12.17 -12.05
CA ILE A 229 29.65 -12.53 -10.64
C ILE A 229 28.49 -11.97 -9.81
#